data_f0c58bc48a9eaa051c1e6eb7fb45aecb
#
_entry.id   f0c58bc48a9eaa051c1e6eb7fb45aecb
#
_cell.length_a   1.000
_cell.length_b   1.000
_cell.length_c   1.000
_cell.angle_alpha   90.00
_cell.angle_beta   90.00
_cell.angle_gamma   90.00
#
_symmetry.space_group_name_H-M   'P 1'
#
loop_
_entity.id
_entity.type
_entity.pdbx_description
1 polymer ?
#
loop_
_entity_poly.entity_id
_entity_poly.type
_entity_poly.pdbx_seq_one_letter_code
_entity_poly.pdbx_strand_id
1 'polypeptide(L)'
;MISDAPGVPRPAGEVVLRTRDLTKRYGERVAVNGLNLQARRGEVFGFLGPNGAGKTTTIRMCLGLIRPTSGVVEVLGRDVARAGSQVLPHVGALIEQPALYPYLSGRDNLRAVGDSQGGVSEARIDATLELVDLRERGGDRVKSYSLGMKQRLGLALALIQDPTLLVLDEPTNGLDPAGMVEMRDLLRRLAAQGKTVFVSSHALGEVRQMCTRVAIINQGRLITEASIEELTRGQGEFVVTLDRAGEALALARSHAWGARARLNEQGQLITGAPEDESGALNLFLVREGFTPRAIVPAEESLEDVFLRLTGAGAAAGATVEATAQVDARKGVTR
;
A
#
# COMPACT_ATOMS: atom_id res chain seq x y z
N MET A 1 5.16 26.15 -22.17
CA MET A 1 5.74 26.74 -20.94
C MET A 1 4.73 26.49 -19.82
N ILE A 2 4.98 25.52 -18.94
CA ILE A 2 4.23 25.39 -17.68
C ILE A 2 5.01 26.27 -16.71
N SER A 3 4.44 27.39 -16.34
CA SER A 3 4.96 28.26 -15.27
C SER A 3 4.73 27.54 -13.94
N ASP A 4 5.71 26.79 -13.47
CA ASP A 4 5.78 26.35 -12.08
C ASP A 4 6.31 27.54 -11.23
N ALA A 5 5.39 28.45 -10.90
CA ALA A 5 5.66 29.38 -9.81
C ALA A 5 5.63 28.57 -8.49
N PRO A 6 6.70 28.60 -7.66
CA PRO A 6 6.68 27.95 -6.36
C PRO A 6 5.67 28.67 -5.47
N GLY A 7 4.65 27.91 -4.99
CA GLY A 7 3.80 28.38 -3.88
C GLY A 7 2.28 28.43 -4.10
N VAL A 8 1.73 27.98 -5.23
CA VAL A 8 0.27 27.88 -5.36
C VAL A 8 -0.17 26.45 -4.98
N PRO A 9 -0.97 26.26 -3.90
CA PRO A 9 -1.57 24.94 -3.63
C PRO A 9 -2.48 24.57 -4.80
N ARG A 10 -2.10 23.56 -5.58
CA ARG A 10 -2.98 23.02 -6.63
C ARG A 10 -4.11 22.23 -5.97
N PRO A 11 -5.33 22.22 -6.56
CA PRO A 11 -6.50 21.64 -5.91
C PRO A 11 -6.31 20.15 -5.58
N ALA A 12 -6.73 19.76 -4.38
CA ALA A 12 -6.85 18.38 -3.97
C ALA A 12 -7.69 17.59 -4.99
N GLY A 13 -7.14 16.49 -5.52
CA GLY A 13 -7.82 15.68 -6.52
C GLY A 13 -7.21 15.71 -7.93
N GLU A 14 -6.21 16.56 -8.20
CA GLU A 14 -5.46 16.54 -9.47
C GLU A 14 -4.77 15.17 -9.64
N VAL A 15 -4.97 14.51 -10.79
CA VAL A 15 -4.30 13.25 -11.12
C VAL A 15 -2.86 13.54 -11.52
N VAL A 16 -1.93 12.99 -10.75
CA VAL A 16 -0.48 13.16 -10.95
C VAL A 16 0.11 12.01 -11.77
N LEU A 17 -0.34 10.78 -11.51
CA LEU A 17 0.03 9.59 -12.27
C LEU A 17 -1.24 8.92 -12.80
N ARG A 18 -1.27 8.58 -14.09
CA ARG A 18 -2.35 7.81 -14.72
C ARG A 18 -1.79 6.77 -15.65
N THR A 19 -2.38 5.58 -15.64
CA THR A 19 -2.19 4.58 -16.70
C THR A 19 -3.51 4.32 -17.43
N ARG A 20 -3.42 4.08 -18.74
CA ARG A 20 -4.59 3.74 -19.59
C ARG A 20 -4.26 2.50 -20.42
N ASP A 21 -5.00 1.43 -20.17
CA ASP A 21 -4.88 0.13 -20.84
C ASP A 21 -3.42 -0.38 -20.93
N LEU A 22 -2.65 -0.07 -19.87
CA LEU A 22 -1.22 -0.30 -19.82
C LEU A 22 -0.92 -1.80 -19.88
N THR A 23 -0.19 -2.22 -20.90
CA THR A 23 0.11 -3.64 -21.15
C THR A 23 1.59 -3.83 -21.40
N LYS A 24 2.15 -4.90 -20.81
CA LYS A 24 3.52 -5.35 -21.08
C LYS A 24 3.56 -6.86 -21.31
N ARG A 25 4.11 -7.24 -22.45
CA ARG A 25 4.39 -8.64 -22.82
C ARG A 25 5.89 -8.86 -22.97
N TYR A 26 6.34 -10.02 -22.56
CA TYR A 26 7.68 -10.55 -22.78
C TYR A 26 7.54 -11.92 -23.45
N GLY A 27 7.65 -11.95 -24.77
CA GLY A 27 7.29 -13.13 -25.54
C GLY A 27 5.83 -13.54 -25.29
N GLU A 28 5.60 -14.78 -24.88
CA GLU A 28 4.27 -15.30 -24.55
C GLU A 28 3.74 -14.85 -23.20
N ARG A 29 4.62 -14.39 -22.29
CA ARG A 29 4.23 -13.97 -20.95
C ARG A 29 3.67 -12.55 -20.95
N VAL A 30 2.45 -12.39 -20.47
CA VAL A 30 1.83 -11.09 -20.19
C VAL A 30 2.13 -10.72 -18.72
N ALA A 31 3.03 -9.74 -18.53
CA ALA A 31 3.42 -9.29 -17.20
C ALA A 31 2.47 -8.24 -16.61
N VAL A 32 1.88 -7.41 -17.48
CA VAL A 32 0.84 -6.41 -17.15
C VAL A 32 -0.18 -6.42 -18.27
N ASN A 33 -1.46 -6.40 -17.94
CA ASN A 33 -2.56 -6.57 -18.89
C ASN A 33 -3.69 -5.55 -18.68
N GLY A 34 -3.73 -4.52 -19.51
CA GLY A 34 -4.80 -3.53 -19.52
C GLY A 34 -4.95 -2.75 -18.22
N LEU A 35 -3.83 -2.38 -17.57
CA LEU A 35 -3.84 -1.76 -16.24
C LEU A 35 -4.25 -0.28 -16.33
N ASN A 36 -5.31 0.07 -15.60
CA ASN A 36 -5.82 1.42 -15.46
C ASN A 36 -5.70 1.85 -14.00
N LEU A 37 -4.90 2.90 -13.70
CA LEU A 37 -4.61 3.41 -12.36
C LEU A 37 -4.64 4.93 -12.35
N GLN A 38 -4.93 5.51 -11.18
CA GLN A 38 -4.84 6.95 -10.96
C GLN A 38 -4.32 7.24 -9.55
N ALA A 39 -3.13 7.87 -9.46
CA ALA A 39 -2.67 8.46 -8.22
C ALA A 39 -2.88 9.99 -8.25
N ARG A 40 -3.38 10.53 -7.14
CA ARG A 40 -3.79 11.93 -7.02
C ARG A 40 -2.78 12.72 -6.17
N ARG A 41 -2.80 14.03 -6.32
CA ARG A 41 -1.91 14.93 -5.57
C ARG A 41 -2.13 14.81 -4.07
N GLY A 42 -1.01 14.72 -3.32
CA GLY A 42 -1.01 14.72 -1.88
C GLY A 42 -1.49 13.41 -1.23
N GLU A 43 -1.63 12.31 -2.01
CA GLU A 43 -1.96 11.00 -1.44
C GLU A 43 -0.74 10.08 -1.34
N VAL A 44 -0.80 9.14 -0.41
CA VAL A 44 0.03 7.93 -0.41
C VAL A 44 -0.79 6.85 -1.06
N PHE A 45 -0.46 6.51 -2.30
CA PHE A 45 -1.15 5.51 -3.12
C PHE A 45 -0.41 4.18 -3.06
N GLY A 46 -1.04 3.15 -2.50
CA GLY A 46 -0.49 1.81 -2.39
C GLY A 46 -0.74 0.98 -3.64
N PHE A 47 0.29 0.31 -4.13
CA PHE A 47 0.21 -0.61 -5.26
C PHE A 47 0.57 -2.03 -4.81
N LEU A 48 -0.46 -2.84 -4.57
CA LEU A 48 -0.38 -4.10 -3.84
C LEU A 48 -0.49 -5.31 -4.74
N GLY A 49 0.20 -6.36 -4.37
CA GLY A 49 0.09 -7.65 -5.05
C GLY A 49 1.18 -8.61 -4.64
N PRO A 50 1.00 -9.91 -4.89
CA PRO A 50 2.00 -10.92 -4.60
C PRO A 50 3.26 -10.73 -5.46
N ASN A 51 4.32 -11.45 -5.12
CA ASN A 51 5.52 -11.48 -5.96
C ASN A 51 5.16 -12.01 -7.35
N GLY A 52 5.67 -11.33 -8.38
CA GLY A 52 5.36 -11.64 -9.78
C GLY A 52 4.02 -11.10 -10.30
N ALA A 53 3.24 -10.36 -9.50
CA ALA A 53 1.98 -9.76 -9.94
C ALA A 53 2.12 -8.65 -11.00
N GLY A 54 3.35 -8.16 -11.27
CA GLY A 54 3.60 -7.11 -12.25
C GLY A 54 3.97 -5.75 -11.66
N LYS A 55 4.15 -5.62 -10.32
CA LYS A 55 4.42 -4.35 -9.63
C LYS A 55 5.65 -3.63 -10.19
N THR A 56 6.83 -4.23 -10.09
CA THR A 56 8.09 -3.63 -10.59
C THR A 56 8.06 -3.36 -12.09
N THR A 57 7.40 -4.22 -12.89
CA THR A 57 7.20 -3.99 -14.32
C THR A 57 6.39 -2.72 -14.58
N THR A 58 5.30 -2.52 -13.84
CA THR A 58 4.46 -1.32 -13.93
C THR A 58 5.26 -0.07 -13.52
N ILE A 59 5.98 -0.13 -12.39
CA ILE A 59 6.85 0.95 -11.92
C ILE A 59 7.89 1.33 -12.99
N ARG A 60 8.56 0.35 -13.58
CA ARG A 60 9.56 0.61 -14.64
C ARG A 60 8.95 1.27 -15.88
N MET A 61 7.70 0.94 -16.23
CA MET A 61 6.97 1.64 -17.29
C MET A 61 6.58 3.07 -16.89
N CYS A 62 6.14 3.29 -15.65
CA CYS A 62 5.82 4.62 -15.13
C CYS A 62 7.03 5.57 -15.12
N LEU A 63 8.24 5.01 -14.99
CA LEU A 63 9.48 5.76 -15.02
C LEU A 63 10.14 5.82 -16.42
N GLY A 64 9.49 5.28 -17.45
CA GLY A 64 10.05 5.24 -18.80
C GLY A 64 11.27 4.35 -18.98
N LEU A 65 11.62 3.52 -17.97
CA LEU A 65 12.77 2.61 -18.02
C LEU A 65 12.54 1.44 -18.98
N ILE A 66 11.30 1.07 -19.20
CA ILE A 66 10.88 0.11 -20.21
C ILE A 66 9.66 0.64 -20.96
N ARG A 67 9.58 0.36 -22.25
CA ARG A 67 8.43 0.74 -23.07
C ARG A 67 7.26 -0.24 -22.84
N PRO A 68 6.01 0.25 -22.69
CA PRO A 68 4.84 -0.61 -22.74
C PRO A 68 4.71 -1.28 -24.12
N THR A 69 4.05 -2.44 -24.16
CA THR A 69 3.65 -3.09 -25.42
C THR A 69 2.46 -2.35 -26.04
N SER A 70 1.53 -1.90 -25.20
CA SER A 70 0.40 -1.03 -25.56
C SER A 70 -0.06 -0.23 -24.35
N GLY A 71 -0.93 0.75 -24.57
CA GLY A 71 -1.42 1.65 -23.54
C GLY A 71 -0.45 2.81 -23.28
N VAL A 72 -0.78 3.64 -22.31
CA VAL A 72 -0.09 4.91 -22.04
C VAL A 72 0.13 5.09 -20.54
N VAL A 73 1.26 5.69 -20.19
CA VAL A 73 1.53 6.24 -18.85
C VAL A 73 1.60 7.75 -18.96
N GLU A 74 0.79 8.44 -18.17
CA GLU A 74 0.80 9.89 -18.05
C GLU A 74 1.25 10.31 -16.65
N VAL A 75 2.21 11.22 -16.58
CA VAL A 75 2.62 11.90 -15.33
C VAL A 75 2.45 13.40 -15.53
N LEU A 76 1.78 14.06 -14.59
CA LEU A 76 1.44 15.49 -14.69
C LEU A 76 0.72 15.83 -16.02
N GLY A 77 -0.15 14.92 -16.49
CA GLY A 77 -0.93 15.07 -17.72
C GLY A 77 -0.13 14.87 -19.00
N ARG A 78 1.12 14.40 -18.96
CA ARG A 78 1.98 14.19 -20.12
C ARG A 78 2.36 12.71 -20.26
N ASP A 79 2.36 12.24 -21.51
CA ASP A 79 2.81 10.88 -21.85
C ASP A 79 4.32 10.72 -21.60
N VAL A 80 4.67 9.82 -20.69
CA VAL A 80 6.08 9.54 -20.31
C VAL A 80 6.92 9.06 -21.48
N ALA A 81 6.35 8.29 -22.41
CA ALA A 81 7.07 7.78 -23.57
C ALA A 81 7.44 8.88 -24.60
N ARG A 82 6.63 9.94 -24.64
CA ARG A 82 6.80 11.06 -25.60
C ARG A 82 7.48 12.28 -24.98
N ALA A 83 7.21 12.55 -23.70
CA ALA A 83 7.64 13.75 -23.01
C ALA A 83 8.52 13.45 -21.77
N GLY A 84 9.20 12.30 -21.72
CA GLY A 84 9.97 11.84 -20.55
C GLY A 84 10.96 12.87 -20.03
N SER A 85 11.73 13.54 -20.91
CA SER A 85 12.69 14.58 -20.51
C SER A 85 12.06 15.78 -19.81
N GLN A 86 10.76 16.05 -20.04
CA GLN A 86 10.03 17.16 -19.41
C GLN A 86 9.30 16.71 -18.13
N VAL A 87 9.08 15.43 -17.97
CA VAL A 87 8.27 14.84 -16.87
C VAL A 87 9.17 14.28 -15.78
N LEU A 88 10.20 13.51 -16.15
CA LEU A 88 11.04 12.80 -15.19
C LEU A 88 11.79 13.68 -14.19
N PRO A 89 12.15 14.94 -14.49
CA PRO A 89 12.69 15.86 -13.49
C PRO A 89 11.74 16.13 -12.30
N HIS A 90 10.44 15.89 -12.49
CA HIS A 90 9.42 16.03 -11.42
C HIS A 90 9.10 14.71 -10.70
N VAL A 91 9.85 13.66 -11.01
CA VAL A 91 9.65 12.31 -10.44
C VAL A 91 10.90 11.88 -9.68
N GLY A 92 10.78 11.64 -8.39
CA GLY A 92 11.79 10.95 -7.60
C GLY A 92 11.47 9.45 -7.57
N ALA A 93 12.49 8.60 -7.69
CA ALA A 93 12.27 7.16 -7.69
C ALA A 93 13.29 6.42 -6.82
N LEU A 94 12.80 5.39 -6.11
CA LEU A 94 13.61 4.39 -5.43
C LEU A 94 13.09 3.01 -5.87
N ILE A 95 13.89 2.30 -6.68
CA ILE A 95 13.54 0.97 -7.21
C ILE A 95 14.52 -0.04 -6.63
N GLU A 96 13.98 -1.08 -5.98
CA GLU A 96 14.80 -2.12 -5.35
C GLU A 96 15.74 -1.51 -4.29
N GLN A 97 17.05 -1.71 -4.42
CA GLN A 97 18.03 -1.15 -3.48
C GLN A 97 18.59 0.17 -4.00
N PRO A 98 18.84 1.16 -3.11
CA PRO A 98 19.40 2.43 -3.52
C PRO A 98 20.83 2.24 -4.06
N ALA A 99 21.09 2.79 -5.25
CA ALA A 99 22.42 2.81 -5.86
C ALA A 99 23.27 3.90 -5.19
N LEU A 100 24.02 3.52 -4.17
CA LEU A 100 24.85 4.42 -3.37
C LEU A 100 26.33 4.22 -3.64
N TYR A 101 27.10 5.30 -3.59
CA TYR A 101 28.57 5.25 -3.62
C TYR A 101 29.08 4.99 -2.18
N PRO A 102 29.54 3.78 -1.86
CA PRO A 102 29.80 3.39 -0.45
C PRO A 102 31.00 4.13 0.18
N TYR A 103 31.92 4.63 -0.65
CA TYR A 103 33.12 5.33 -0.20
C TYR A 103 32.92 6.85 -0.07
N LEU A 104 31.84 7.39 -0.63
CA LEU A 104 31.44 8.78 -0.43
C LEU A 104 30.63 8.93 0.87
N SER A 105 30.59 10.16 1.37
CA SER A 105 29.67 10.52 2.45
C SER A 105 28.20 10.55 1.97
N GLY A 106 27.24 10.57 2.90
CA GLY A 106 25.85 10.77 2.55
C GLY A 106 25.61 12.08 1.79
N ARG A 107 26.27 13.15 2.23
CA ARG A 107 26.27 14.47 1.60
C ARG A 107 26.82 14.43 0.19
N ASP A 108 27.97 13.78 -0.01
CA ASP A 108 28.59 13.70 -1.33
C ASP A 108 27.80 12.80 -2.30
N ASN A 109 27.10 11.79 -1.81
CA ASN A 109 26.14 11.03 -2.62
C ASN A 109 25.02 11.94 -3.15
N LEU A 110 24.43 12.79 -2.30
CA LEU A 110 23.39 13.73 -2.69
C LEU A 110 23.94 14.78 -3.69
N ARG A 111 25.14 15.30 -3.45
CA ARG A 111 25.79 16.24 -4.36
C ARG A 111 26.03 15.61 -5.73
N ALA A 112 26.61 14.41 -5.78
CA ALA A 112 26.92 13.74 -7.04
C ALA A 112 25.66 13.51 -7.91
N VAL A 113 24.54 13.12 -7.29
CA VAL A 113 23.27 12.95 -8.01
C VAL A 113 22.66 14.29 -8.37
N GLY A 114 22.62 15.26 -7.45
CA GLY A 114 22.10 16.59 -7.72
C GLY A 114 22.82 17.30 -8.86
N ASP A 115 24.15 17.23 -8.89
CA ASP A 115 24.98 17.84 -9.93
C ASP A 115 24.72 17.17 -11.31
N SER A 116 24.48 15.86 -11.36
CA SER A 116 24.13 15.18 -12.60
C SER A 116 22.76 15.60 -13.16
N GLN A 117 21.93 16.21 -12.34
CA GLN A 117 20.57 16.65 -12.68
C GLN A 117 20.45 18.18 -12.84
N GLY A 118 21.56 18.89 -13.00
CA GLY A 118 21.55 20.34 -13.22
C GLY A 118 22.07 21.18 -12.06
N GLY A 119 22.55 20.53 -10.99
CA GLY A 119 23.12 21.17 -9.81
C GLY A 119 22.20 21.12 -8.59
N VAL A 120 22.83 21.23 -7.42
CA VAL A 120 22.13 21.27 -6.13
C VAL A 120 22.87 22.17 -5.17
N SER A 121 22.15 23.03 -4.43
CA SER A 121 22.75 23.88 -3.41
C SER A 121 23.04 23.11 -2.11
N GLU A 122 24.04 23.55 -1.36
CA GLU A 122 24.34 22.97 -0.03
C GLU A 122 23.13 23.09 0.92
N ALA A 123 22.39 24.19 0.87
CA ALA A 123 21.18 24.36 1.66
C ALA A 123 20.12 23.31 1.31
N ARG A 124 20.01 22.92 0.05
CA ARG A 124 19.09 21.86 -0.38
C ARG A 124 19.56 20.48 0.09
N ILE A 125 20.86 20.20 0.06
CA ILE A 125 21.45 18.98 0.59
C ILE A 125 21.15 18.88 2.09
N ASP A 126 21.40 19.97 2.85
CA ASP A 126 21.13 20.02 4.29
C ASP A 126 19.64 19.77 4.61
N ALA A 127 18.76 20.47 3.94
CA ALA A 127 17.32 20.31 4.12
C ALA A 127 16.85 18.88 3.78
N THR A 128 17.43 18.27 2.73
CA THR A 128 17.08 16.90 2.34
C THR A 128 17.59 15.87 3.36
N LEU A 129 18.81 16.05 3.88
CA LEU A 129 19.35 15.18 4.94
C LEU A 129 18.54 15.31 6.25
N GLU A 130 18.11 16.52 6.59
CA GLU A 130 17.25 16.76 7.75
C GLU A 130 15.89 16.07 7.59
N LEU A 131 15.28 16.18 6.41
CA LEU A 131 13.97 15.59 6.11
C LEU A 131 13.95 14.04 6.31
N VAL A 132 15.08 13.37 6.04
CA VAL A 132 15.23 11.92 6.21
C VAL A 132 15.97 11.52 7.50
N ASP A 133 16.14 12.44 8.44
CA ASP A 133 16.81 12.24 9.74
C ASP A 133 18.26 11.71 9.60
N LEU A 134 19.02 12.22 8.62
CA LEU A 134 20.42 11.87 8.38
C LEU A 134 21.38 13.07 8.48
N ARG A 135 20.93 14.24 8.98
CA ARG A 135 21.75 15.44 9.00
C ARG A 135 23.05 15.28 9.77
N GLU A 136 22.98 14.73 10.99
CA GLU A 136 24.15 14.52 11.85
C GLU A 136 25.13 13.47 11.29
N ARG A 137 24.60 12.53 10.53
CA ARG A 137 25.37 11.44 9.92
C ARG A 137 25.76 11.72 8.47
N GLY A 138 25.34 12.86 7.91
CA GLY A 138 25.54 13.23 6.51
C GLY A 138 27.02 13.27 6.07
N GLY A 139 27.95 13.52 6.99
CA GLY A 139 29.39 13.49 6.73
C GLY A 139 30.04 12.12 6.77
N ASP A 140 29.36 11.10 7.30
CA ASP A 140 29.90 9.75 7.41
C ASP A 140 29.88 9.02 6.07
N ARG A 141 30.85 8.14 5.86
CA ARG A 141 30.89 7.29 4.66
C ARG A 141 29.75 6.29 4.65
N VAL A 142 29.07 6.16 3.52
CA VAL A 142 27.88 5.31 3.35
C VAL A 142 28.17 3.82 3.63
N LYS A 143 29.41 3.36 3.48
CA LYS A 143 29.80 1.99 3.86
C LYS A 143 29.54 1.67 5.33
N SER A 144 29.56 2.67 6.22
CA SER A 144 29.26 2.52 7.66
C SER A 144 27.78 2.66 8.02
N TYR A 145 26.93 2.95 7.06
CA TYR A 145 25.49 3.13 7.29
C TYR A 145 24.80 1.78 7.53
N SER A 146 23.85 1.77 8.46
CA SER A 146 22.90 0.66 8.60
C SER A 146 22.02 0.53 7.36
N LEU A 147 21.29 -0.57 7.23
CA LEU A 147 20.34 -0.75 6.12
C LEU A 147 19.29 0.37 6.12
N GLY A 148 18.72 0.69 7.29
CA GLY A 148 17.75 1.79 7.42
C GLY A 148 18.31 3.14 7.01
N MET A 149 19.55 3.47 7.39
CA MET A 149 20.22 4.69 6.95
C MET A 149 20.43 4.70 5.43
N LYS A 150 20.77 3.57 4.82
CA LYS A 150 20.90 3.46 3.35
C LYS A 150 19.56 3.66 2.64
N GLN A 151 18.48 3.09 3.17
CA GLN A 151 17.13 3.32 2.62
C GLN A 151 16.70 4.78 2.73
N ARG A 152 16.93 5.42 3.88
CA ARG A 152 16.68 6.85 4.05
C ARG A 152 17.51 7.72 3.11
N LEU A 153 18.79 7.38 2.89
CA LEU A 153 19.61 8.08 1.92
C LEU A 153 19.12 7.86 0.49
N GLY A 154 18.66 6.64 0.15
CA GLY A 154 18.01 6.37 -1.13
C GLY A 154 16.77 7.23 -1.37
N LEU A 155 15.94 7.39 -0.33
CA LEU A 155 14.81 8.31 -0.39
C LEU A 155 15.25 9.77 -0.50
N ALA A 156 16.33 10.17 0.19
CA ALA A 156 16.91 11.50 0.07
C ALA A 156 17.38 11.79 -1.38
N LEU A 157 18.01 10.82 -2.04
CA LEU A 157 18.38 10.94 -3.46
C LEU A 157 17.14 11.13 -4.34
N ALA A 158 16.05 10.42 -4.08
CA ALA A 158 14.80 10.59 -4.79
C ALA A 158 14.16 11.99 -4.55
N LEU A 159 14.43 12.61 -3.39
CA LEU A 159 13.87 13.88 -2.98
C LEU A 159 14.72 15.11 -3.35
N ILE A 160 15.98 14.93 -3.80
CA ILE A 160 16.97 16.01 -3.91
C ILE A 160 16.51 17.14 -4.84
N GLN A 161 15.78 16.84 -5.90
CA GLN A 161 15.25 17.79 -6.88
C GLN A 161 13.82 18.26 -6.58
N ASP A 162 13.34 18.03 -5.38
CA ASP A 162 11.99 18.44 -4.95
C ASP A 162 10.85 17.93 -5.85
N PRO A 163 10.78 16.62 -6.14
CA PRO A 163 9.82 16.09 -7.07
C PRO A 163 8.37 16.25 -6.58
N THR A 164 7.44 16.29 -7.54
CA THR A 164 6.00 16.26 -7.27
C THR A 164 5.49 14.84 -7.00
N LEU A 165 6.09 13.86 -7.66
CA LEU A 165 5.76 12.43 -7.55
C LEU A 165 6.96 11.65 -7.04
N LEU A 166 6.74 10.83 -6.02
CA LEU A 166 7.68 9.82 -5.56
C LEU A 166 7.16 8.44 -5.96
N VAL A 167 8.01 7.63 -6.59
CA VAL A 167 7.73 6.23 -6.97
C VAL A 167 8.69 5.33 -6.22
N LEU A 168 8.17 4.54 -5.29
CA LEU A 168 8.95 3.76 -4.35
C LEU A 168 8.59 2.27 -4.48
N ASP A 169 9.57 1.44 -4.80
CA ASP A 169 9.38 -0.02 -4.91
C ASP A 169 9.83 -0.70 -3.61
N GLU A 170 8.88 -1.19 -2.82
CA GLU A 170 9.10 -1.90 -1.54
C GLU A 170 10.02 -1.13 -0.56
N PRO A 171 9.74 0.16 -0.22
CA PRO A 171 10.68 1.03 0.50
C PRO A 171 10.95 0.59 1.95
N THR A 172 10.10 -0.25 2.54
CA THR A 172 10.22 -0.79 3.91
C THR A 172 10.91 -2.14 3.95
N ASN A 173 11.20 -2.74 2.78
CA ASN A 173 11.76 -4.08 2.72
C ASN A 173 13.13 -4.17 3.40
N GLY A 174 13.26 -5.13 4.33
CA GLY A 174 14.50 -5.38 5.06
C GLY A 174 14.78 -4.39 6.21
N LEU A 175 13.87 -3.48 6.51
CA LEU A 175 13.93 -2.64 7.71
C LEU A 175 13.47 -3.43 8.94
N ASP A 176 14.00 -3.08 10.11
CA ASP A 176 13.47 -3.51 11.38
C ASP A 176 12.11 -2.82 11.69
N PRO A 177 11.33 -3.30 12.64
CA PRO A 177 10.02 -2.73 12.96
C PRO A 177 10.05 -1.21 13.27
N ALA A 178 11.09 -0.72 13.92
CA ALA A 178 11.25 0.71 14.22
C ALA A 178 11.48 1.51 12.94
N GLY A 179 12.41 1.06 12.08
CA GLY A 179 12.67 1.70 10.78
C GLY A 179 11.47 1.68 9.84
N MET A 180 10.62 0.65 9.91
CA MET A 180 9.36 0.59 9.15
C MET A 180 8.38 1.67 9.61
N VAL A 181 8.23 1.88 10.94
CA VAL A 181 7.39 2.96 11.49
C VAL A 181 7.90 4.32 11.03
N GLU A 182 9.20 4.58 11.18
CA GLU A 182 9.82 5.85 10.80
C GLU A 182 9.68 6.15 9.30
N MET A 183 9.86 5.14 8.43
CA MET A 183 9.65 5.29 6.99
C MET A 183 8.20 5.63 6.65
N ARG A 184 7.23 4.96 7.27
CA ARG A 184 5.80 5.26 7.08
C ARG A 184 5.46 6.70 7.47
N ASP A 185 5.94 7.13 8.64
CA ASP A 185 5.67 8.48 9.13
C ASP A 185 6.32 9.54 8.22
N LEU A 186 7.51 9.26 7.70
CA LEU A 186 8.16 10.12 6.72
C LEU A 186 7.33 10.24 5.43
N LEU A 187 6.87 9.13 4.86
CA LEU A 187 6.06 9.16 3.64
C LEU A 187 4.72 9.89 3.84
N ARG A 188 4.08 9.72 5.01
CA ARG A 188 2.87 10.47 5.37
C ARG A 188 3.13 11.99 5.48
N ARG A 189 4.25 12.38 6.14
CA ARG A 189 4.65 13.79 6.22
C ARG A 189 4.86 14.40 4.84
N LEU A 190 5.51 13.66 3.92
CA LEU A 190 5.72 14.11 2.54
C LEU A 190 4.40 14.33 1.79
N ALA A 191 3.45 13.41 1.95
CA ALA A 191 2.13 13.54 1.36
C ALA A 191 1.36 14.74 1.94
N ALA A 192 1.40 14.94 3.26
CA ALA A 192 0.81 16.12 3.92
C ALA A 192 1.41 17.45 3.43
N GLN A 193 2.66 17.45 2.96
CA GLN A 193 3.32 18.59 2.32
C GLN A 193 2.96 18.75 0.83
N GLY A 194 2.01 17.97 0.31
CA GLY A 194 1.52 18.06 -1.07
C GLY A 194 2.27 17.21 -2.09
N LYS A 195 3.23 16.36 -1.67
CA LYS A 195 3.87 15.40 -2.56
C LYS A 195 2.96 14.20 -2.78
N THR A 196 2.99 13.62 -3.96
CA THR A 196 2.28 12.37 -4.26
C THR A 196 3.25 11.21 -4.10
N VAL A 197 2.88 10.20 -3.33
CA VAL A 197 3.70 9.01 -3.11
C VAL A 197 3.01 7.80 -3.70
N PHE A 198 3.63 7.18 -4.70
CA PHE A 198 3.22 5.90 -5.27
C PHE A 198 4.15 4.81 -4.71
N VAL A 199 3.63 3.93 -3.89
CA VAL A 199 4.42 2.92 -3.19
C VAL A 199 3.94 1.52 -3.51
N SER A 200 4.85 0.64 -3.96
CA SER A 200 4.54 -0.78 -4.06
C SER A 200 4.81 -1.48 -2.73
N SER A 201 3.99 -2.46 -2.39
CA SER A 201 4.24 -3.36 -1.28
C SER A 201 3.54 -4.71 -1.47
N HIS A 202 4.05 -5.73 -0.80
CA HIS A 202 3.39 -7.02 -0.60
C HIS A 202 2.89 -7.18 0.85
N ALA A 203 3.26 -6.28 1.75
CA ALA A 203 2.90 -6.28 3.17
C ALA A 203 1.62 -5.45 3.40
N LEU A 204 0.48 -6.12 3.47
CA LEU A 204 -0.85 -5.49 3.57
C LEU A 204 -1.03 -4.68 4.85
N GLY A 205 -0.52 -5.18 6.00
CA GLY A 205 -0.58 -4.48 7.28
C GLY A 205 0.16 -3.14 7.29
N GLU A 206 1.29 -3.02 6.55
CA GLU A 206 2.01 -1.76 6.40
C GLU A 206 1.23 -0.76 5.55
N VAL A 207 0.65 -1.23 4.47
CA VAL A 207 -0.12 -0.40 3.55
C VAL A 207 -1.34 0.19 4.23
N ARG A 208 -2.06 -0.60 5.05
CA ARG A 208 -3.18 -0.11 5.86
C ARG A 208 -2.78 1.08 6.73
N GLN A 209 -1.55 1.06 7.26
CA GLN A 209 -1.05 2.12 8.13
C GLN A 209 -0.47 3.33 7.40
N MET A 210 -0.15 3.23 6.11
CA MET A 210 0.58 4.26 5.35
C MET A 210 -0.28 4.91 4.27
N CYS A 211 -1.06 4.12 3.55
CA CYS A 211 -1.75 4.56 2.35
C CYS A 211 -3.15 5.11 2.65
N THR A 212 -3.62 6.01 1.81
CA THR A 212 -5.01 6.51 1.82
C THR A 212 -5.88 5.74 0.84
N ARG A 213 -5.31 5.37 -0.33
CA ARG A 213 -5.94 4.56 -1.37
C ARG A 213 -4.97 3.50 -1.85
N VAL A 214 -5.52 2.41 -2.37
CA VAL A 214 -4.75 1.29 -2.87
C VAL A 214 -5.33 0.74 -4.16
N ALA A 215 -4.45 0.21 -5.00
CA ALA A 215 -4.79 -0.69 -6.09
C ALA A 215 -4.22 -2.08 -5.80
N ILE A 216 -5.06 -3.09 -5.83
CA ILE A 216 -4.67 -4.49 -5.68
C ILE A 216 -4.56 -5.10 -7.06
N ILE A 217 -3.38 -5.67 -7.35
CA ILE A 217 -3.14 -6.39 -8.62
C ILE A 217 -2.82 -7.86 -8.38
N ASN A 218 -3.25 -8.68 -9.32
CA ASN A 218 -2.87 -10.09 -9.39
C ASN A 218 -2.68 -10.51 -10.84
N GLN A 219 -1.63 -11.27 -11.14
CA GLN A 219 -1.32 -11.78 -12.48
C GLN A 219 -1.38 -10.70 -13.59
N GLY A 220 -0.85 -9.51 -13.28
CA GLY A 220 -0.79 -8.38 -14.20
C GLY A 220 -2.11 -7.62 -14.40
N ARG A 221 -3.17 -7.94 -13.68
CA ARG A 221 -4.50 -7.31 -13.79
C ARG A 221 -4.86 -6.56 -12.52
N LEU A 222 -5.55 -5.44 -12.67
CA LEU A 222 -6.20 -4.75 -11.57
C LEU A 222 -7.37 -5.59 -11.07
N ILE A 223 -7.37 -5.87 -9.77
CA ILE A 223 -8.48 -6.54 -9.07
C ILE A 223 -9.44 -5.48 -8.52
N THR A 224 -8.91 -4.49 -7.82
CA THR A 224 -9.69 -3.38 -7.26
C THR A 224 -8.82 -2.15 -7.04
N GLU A 225 -9.43 -0.97 -7.07
CA GLU A 225 -8.84 0.30 -6.64
C GLU A 225 -9.86 1.02 -5.76
N ALA A 226 -9.52 1.27 -4.49
CA ALA A 226 -10.41 1.90 -3.53
C ALA A 226 -9.62 2.57 -2.40
N SER A 227 -10.28 3.36 -1.55
CA SER A 227 -9.71 3.80 -0.29
C SER A 227 -9.54 2.63 0.68
N ILE A 228 -8.58 2.76 1.60
CA ILE A 228 -8.40 1.76 2.67
C ILE A 228 -9.70 1.60 3.45
N GLU A 229 -10.36 2.72 3.77
CA GLU A 229 -11.61 2.74 4.52
C GLU A 229 -12.73 1.97 3.80
N GLU A 230 -12.88 2.16 2.47
CA GLU A 230 -13.86 1.43 1.67
C GLU A 230 -13.57 -0.08 1.64
N LEU A 231 -12.30 -0.47 1.54
CA LEU A 231 -11.91 -1.88 1.49
C LEU A 231 -12.07 -2.60 2.83
N THR A 232 -11.77 -1.91 3.93
CA THR A 232 -11.82 -2.49 5.28
C THR A 232 -13.19 -2.33 5.94
N ARG A 233 -14.10 -1.58 5.34
CA ARG A 233 -15.49 -1.50 5.81
C ARG A 233 -16.12 -2.88 5.69
N GLY A 234 -16.41 -3.50 6.85
CA GLY A 234 -17.06 -4.82 6.90
C GLY A 234 -18.34 -4.87 6.07
N GLN A 235 -18.70 -6.05 5.60
CA GLN A 235 -19.87 -6.29 4.76
C GLN A 235 -21.19 -6.19 5.54
N GLY A 236 -21.44 -5.10 6.27
CA GLY A 236 -22.63 -4.96 7.14
C GLY A 236 -22.57 -5.84 8.37
N GLU A 237 -21.39 -6.35 8.75
CA GLU A 237 -21.19 -7.10 9.99
C GLU A 237 -20.84 -6.17 11.15
N PHE A 238 -21.19 -6.57 12.36
CA PHE A 238 -20.92 -5.87 13.61
C PHE A 238 -20.20 -6.81 14.58
N VAL A 239 -19.24 -6.27 15.32
CA VAL A 239 -18.64 -6.92 16.49
C VAL A 239 -19.46 -6.54 17.71
N VAL A 240 -20.02 -7.53 18.37
CA VAL A 240 -20.85 -7.36 19.58
C VAL A 240 -20.11 -7.93 20.77
N THR A 241 -19.83 -7.10 21.75
CA THR A 241 -19.31 -7.53 23.04
C THR A 241 -20.48 -7.70 24.01
N LEU A 242 -20.73 -8.94 24.46
CA LEU A 242 -21.82 -9.27 25.37
C LEU A 242 -21.45 -10.53 26.16
N ASP A 243 -22.17 -10.73 27.30
CA ASP A 243 -22.12 -11.97 28.04
C ASP A 243 -22.96 -13.04 27.30
N ARG A 244 -22.62 -14.32 27.46
CA ARG A 244 -23.30 -15.45 26.78
C ARG A 244 -23.24 -15.38 25.26
N ALA A 245 -22.05 -14.97 24.69
CA ALA A 245 -21.88 -14.82 23.25
C ALA A 245 -22.19 -16.09 22.44
N GLY A 246 -21.99 -17.27 23.02
CA GLY A 246 -22.34 -18.54 22.37
C GLY A 246 -23.84 -18.75 22.17
N GLU A 247 -24.66 -18.32 23.12
CA GLU A 247 -26.14 -18.37 23.02
C GLU A 247 -26.62 -17.34 21.98
N ALA A 248 -26.05 -16.12 22.03
CA ALA A 248 -26.35 -15.06 21.06
C ALA A 248 -25.93 -15.46 19.63
N LEU A 249 -24.84 -16.22 19.48
CA LEU A 249 -24.42 -16.79 18.20
C LEU A 249 -25.46 -17.75 17.62
N ALA A 250 -25.98 -18.68 18.48
CA ALA A 250 -27.00 -19.64 18.06
C ALA A 250 -28.26 -18.91 17.61
N LEU A 251 -28.66 -17.89 18.36
CA LEU A 251 -29.82 -17.06 18.06
C LEU A 251 -29.62 -16.27 16.75
N ALA A 252 -28.48 -15.58 16.58
CA ALA A 252 -28.20 -14.83 15.37
C ALA A 252 -28.25 -15.72 14.12
N ARG A 253 -27.70 -16.92 14.19
CA ARG A 253 -27.68 -17.89 13.07
C ARG A 253 -29.07 -18.38 12.65
N SER A 254 -30.07 -18.25 13.48
CA SER A 254 -31.45 -18.57 13.11
C SER A 254 -32.09 -17.54 12.18
N HIS A 255 -31.45 -16.41 11.96
CA HIS A 255 -31.90 -15.32 11.09
C HIS A 255 -31.06 -15.18 9.83
N ALA A 256 -31.67 -14.74 8.73
CA ALA A 256 -30.98 -14.57 7.44
C ALA A 256 -29.78 -13.62 7.52
N TRP A 257 -29.91 -12.50 8.25
CA TRP A 257 -28.82 -11.53 8.46
C TRP A 257 -27.70 -12.08 9.34
N GLY A 258 -27.94 -13.08 10.16
CA GLY A 258 -26.96 -13.72 11.04
C GLY A 258 -26.41 -15.05 10.49
N ALA A 259 -26.72 -15.43 9.25
CA ALA A 259 -26.28 -16.71 8.66
C ALA A 259 -24.76 -16.92 8.69
N ARG A 260 -23.97 -15.83 8.65
CA ARG A 260 -22.51 -15.84 8.74
C ARG A 260 -21.97 -15.57 10.15
N ALA A 261 -22.84 -15.50 11.15
CA ALA A 261 -22.44 -15.19 12.51
C ALA A 261 -21.40 -16.19 13.04
N ARG A 262 -20.39 -15.64 13.75
CA ARG A 262 -19.26 -16.39 14.31
C ARG A 262 -18.72 -15.70 15.56
N LEU A 263 -17.91 -16.39 16.34
CA LEU A 263 -17.12 -15.77 17.39
C LEU A 263 -15.72 -15.46 16.86
N ASN A 264 -15.16 -14.32 17.27
CA ASN A 264 -13.74 -14.02 17.03
C ASN A 264 -12.86 -14.67 18.12
N GLU A 265 -11.54 -14.53 17.99
CA GLU A 265 -10.54 -15.06 18.94
C GLU A 265 -10.72 -14.54 20.37
N GLN A 266 -11.35 -13.36 20.53
CA GLN A 266 -11.63 -12.71 21.81
C GLN A 266 -12.99 -13.14 22.40
N GLY A 267 -13.70 -14.07 21.74
CA GLY A 267 -15.00 -14.55 22.15
C GLY A 267 -16.16 -13.57 21.92
N GLN A 268 -15.96 -12.52 21.11
CA GLN A 268 -17.00 -11.57 20.75
C GLN A 268 -17.81 -12.09 19.56
N LEU A 269 -19.10 -11.79 19.50
CA LEU A 269 -19.97 -12.15 18.39
C LEU A 269 -19.73 -11.22 17.20
N ILE A 270 -19.41 -11.79 16.04
CA ILE A 270 -19.45 -11.10 14.75
C ILE A 270 -20.70 -11.54 14.02
N THR A 271 -21.55 -10.61 13.62
CA THR A 271 -22.82 -10.91 12.96
C THR A 271 -23.29 -9.74 12.10
N GLY A 272 -24.12 -10.03 11.09
CA GLY A 272 -24.93 -9.01 10.44
C GLY A 272 -25.98 -8.43 11.39
N ALA A 273 -26.80 -7.54 10.87
CA ALA A 273 -27.87 -6.90 11.63
C ALA A 273 -29.17 -6.88 10.84
N PRO A 274 -30.33 -6.83 11.51
CA PRO A 274 -31.58 -6.47 10.84
C PRO A 274 -31.42 -5.11 10.18
N GLU A 275 -31.89 -5.00 8.92
CA GLU A 275 -31.83 -3.74 8.14
C GLU A 275 -30.43 -3.15 7.99
N ASP A 276 -29.37 -3.97 8.21
CA ASP A 276 -27.96 -3.57 8.22
C ASP A 276 -27.62 -2.43 9.21
N GLU A 277 -28.42 -2.29 10.28
CA GLU A 277 -28.29 -1.22 11.27
C GLU A 277 -27.91 -1.74 12.66
N SER A 278 -26.90 -1.15 13.28
CA SER A 278 -26.46 -1.49 14.65
C SER A 278 -27.55 -1.23 15.69
N GLY A 279 -28.39 -0.21 15.49
CA GLY A 279 -29.53 0.09 16.38
C GLY A 279 -30.58 -1.01 16.36
N ALA A 280 -30.91 -1.53 15.17
CA ALA A 280 -31.85 -2.65 15.05
C ALA A 280 -31.28 -3.93 15.68
N LEU A 281 -29.97 -4.19 15.50
CA LEU A 281 -29.29 -5.32 16.18
C LEU A 281 -29.32 -5.19 17.67
N ASN A 282 -29.07 -3.99 18.23
CA ASN A 282 -29.15 -3.75 19.68
C ASN A 282 -30.54 -4.03 20.23
N LEU A 283 -31.57 -3.46 19.61
CA LEU A 283 -32.97 -3.68 20.01
C LEU A 283 -33.34 -5.15 19.94
N PHE A 284 -32.93 -5.87 18.94
CA PHE A 284 -33.16 -7.30 18.79
C PHE A 284 -32.53 -8.06 19.97
N LEU A 285 -31.24 -7.88 20.22
CA LEU A 285 -30.52 -8.58 21.28
C LEU A 285 -31.10 -8.29 22.66
N VAL A 286 -31.48 -7.04 22.95
CA VAL A 286 -32.09 -6.67 24.22
C VAL A 286 -33.47 -7.33 24.41
N ARG A 287 -34.29 -7.41 23.35
CA ARG A 287 -35.58 -8.12 23.40
C ARG A 287 -35.44 -9.61 23.70
N GLU A 288 -34.36 -10.21 23.22
CA GLU A 288 -34.03 -11.62 23.46
C GLU A 288 -33.29 -11.85 24.80
N GLY A 289 -33.21 -10.83 25.65
CA GLY A 289 -32.63 -10.92 26.99
C GLY A 289 -31.11 -10.87 27.07
N PHE A 290 -30.44 -10.37 26.05
CA PHE A 290 -29.02 -10.08 26.08
C PHE A 290 -28.76 -8.63 26.44
N THR A 291 -27.57 -8.36 27.00
CA THR A 291 -27.12 -6.99 27.32
C THR A 291 -25.82 -6.69 26.58
N PRO A 292 -25.88 -6.16 25.35
CA PRO A 292 -24.68 -5.75 24.65
C PRO A 292 -23.94 -4.65 25.40
N ARG A 293 -22.61 -4.81 25.59
CA ARG A 293 -21.74 -3.79 26.18
C ARG A 293 -21.21 -2.84 25.12
N ALA A 294 -21.01 -3.35 23.90
CA ALA A 294 -20.58 -2.58 22.72
C ALA A 294 -21.08 -3.27 21.45
N ILE A 295 -21.48 -2.46 20.48
CA ILE A 295 -21.76 -2.87 19.10
C ILE A 295 -20.99 -1.91 18.20
N VAL A 296 -19.98 -2.41 17.50
CA VAL A 296 -19.16 -1.61 16.60
C VAL A 296 -19.14 -2.27 15.21
N PRO A 297 -19.05 -1.50 14.12
CA PRO A 297 -18.88 -2.10 12.81
C PRO A 297 -17.68 -3.05 12.80
N ALA A 298 -17.83 -4.23 12.21
CA ALA A 298 -16.72 -5.13 12.00
C ALA A 298 -15.81 -4.55 10.91
N GLU A 299 -14.53 -4.47 11.20
CA GLU A 299 -13.52 -4.15 10.19
C GLU A 299 -12.95 -5.47 9.63
N GLU A 300 -12.94 -5.59 8.32
CA GLU A 300 -12.25 -6.67 7.63
C GLU A 300 -10.75 -6.32 7.53
N SER A 301 -9.86 -7.25 7.80
CA SER A 301 -8.45 -7.00 7.58
C SER A 301 -8.15 -6.88 6.07
N LEU A 302 -7.14 -6.10 5.69
CA LEU A 302 -6.74 -6.04 4.28
C LEU A 302 -6.25 -7.40 3.78
N GLU A 303 -5.74 -8.25 4.66
CA GLU A 303 -5.34 -9.62 4.38
C GLU A 303 -6.55 -10.46 3.97
N ASP A 304 -7.65 -10.40 4.71
CA ASP A 304 -8.89 -11.13 4.40
C ASP A 304 -9.51 -10.62 3.08
N VAL A 305 -9.56 -9.30 2.91
CA VAL A 305 -9.99 -8.67 1.65
C VAL A 305 -9.15 -9.17 0.48
N PHE A 306 -7.83 -9.20 0.63
CA PHE A 306 -6.92 -9.66 -0.40
C PHE A 306 -7.14 -11.14 -0.75
N LEU A 307 -7.22 -12.01 0.26
CA LEU A 307 -7.49 -13.45 0.07
C LEU A 307 -8.82 -13.68 -0.63
N ARG A 308 -9.86 -12.96 -0.23
CA ARG A 308 -11.20 -13.02 -0.84
C ARG A 308 -11.17 -12.59 -2.31
N LEU A 309 -10.52 -11.46 -2.62
CA LEU A 309 -10.48 -10.90 -3.96
C LEU A 309 -9.57 -11.67 -4.93
N THR A 310 -8.52 -12.32 -4.42
CA THR A 310 -7.58 -13.09 -5.24
C THR A 310 -7.93 -14.57 -5.40
N GLY A 311 -8.99 -15.04 -4.72
CA GLY A 311 -9.41 -16.45 -4.73
C GLY A 311 -8.47 -17.39 -3.96
N ALA A 312 -7.43 -16.86 -3.29
CA ALA A 312 -6.48 -17.68 -2.53
C ALA A 312 -7.10 -18.29 -1.26
N GLY A 313 -8.20 -17.72 -0.76
CA GLY A 313 -8.91 -18.23 0.42
C GLY A 313 -9.62 -19.57 0.18
N ALA A 314 -10.10 -19.83 -1.04
CA ALA A 314 -10.77 -21.11 -1.37
C ALA A 314 -9.80 -22.29 -1.42
N ALA A 315 -8.52 -22.06 -1.73
CA ALA A 315 -7.50 -23.11 -1.76
C ALA A 315 -6.95 -23.46 -0.37
N ALA A 316 -6.89 -22.47 0.55
CA ALA A 316 -6.42 -22.70 1.92
C ALA A 316 -7.42 -23.47 2.77
N GLY A 317 -8.74 -23.23 2.61
CA GLY A 317 -9.79 -23.98 3.29
C GLY A 317 -9.83 -25.46 2.89
N ALA A 318 -9.63 -25.76 1.61
CA ALA A 318 -9.61 -27.14 1.10
C ALA A 318 -8.40 -27.96 1.60
N THR A 319 -7.27 -27.30 1.88
CA THR A 319 -6.06 -27.98 2.36
C THR A 319 -6.16 -28.31 3.86
N VAL A 320 -6.83 -27.49 4.66
CA VAL A 320 -7.04 -27.72 6.10
C VAL A 320 -8.04 -28.87 6.32
N GLU A 321 -9.12 -28.96 5.53
CA GLU A 321 -10.07 -30.07 5.60
C GLU A 321 -9.45 -31.41 5.12
N ALA A 322 -8.59 -31.39 4.10
CA ALA A 322 -7.90 -32.57 3.62
C ALA A 322 -6.89 -33.13 4.65
N THR A 323 -6.22 -32.25 5.41
CA THR A 323 -5.26 -32.67 6.45
C THR A 323 -5.96 -33.23 7.67
N ALA A 324 -7.12 -32.67 8.06
CA ALA A 324 -7.93 -33.19 9.17
C ALA A 324 -8.56 -34.55 8.89
N GLN A 325 -8.90 -34.86 7.63
CA GLN A 325 -9.43 -36.15 7.23
C GLN A 325 -8.35 -37.27 7.11
N VAL A 326 -7.09 -36.91 6.88
CA VAL A 326 -5.98 -37.88 6.81
C VAL A 326 -5.56 -38.33 8.22
N ASP A 327 -5.58 -37.42 9.22
CA ASP A 327 -5.23 -37.77 10.60
C ASP A 327 -6.35 -38.59 11.29
N ALA A 328 -7.62 -38.37 10.93
CA ALA A 328 -8.73 -39.16 11.45
C ALA A 328 -8.73 -40.64 10.96
N ARG A 329 -8.09 -40.92 9.82
CA ARG A 329 -7.99 -42.29 9.29
C ARG A 329 -6.79 -43.11 9.81
N LYS A 330 -5.80 -42.44 10.45
CA LYS A 330 -4.63 -43.11 11.05
C LYS A 330 -4.82 -43.51 12.52
N GLY A 331 -5.94 -43.11 13.15
CA GLY A 331 -6.25 -43.41 14.55
C GLY A 331 -7.07 -44.67 14.82
N VAL A 332 -7.39 -45.47 13.81
CA VAL A 332 -8.24 -46.69 13.95
C VAL A 332 -7.51 -47.94 13.48
N THR A 333 -6.28 -48.15 13.91
CA THR A 333 -5.62 -49.48 13.86
C THR A 333 -4.53 -49.52 14.94
N ARG A 334 -4.98 -49.84 16.15
CA ARG A 334 -4.25 -50.59 17.18
C ARG A 334 -5.22 -51.12 18.21
#